data_50bd9face03d37b6561c54810bfefcf7
#
_entry.id   50bd9face03d37b6561c54810bfefcf7
#
_cell.length_a   1.000
_cell.length_b   1.000
_cell.length_c   1.000
_cell.angle_alpha   90.00
_cell.angle_beta   90.00
_cell.angle_gamma   90.00
#
_symmetry.space_group_name_H-M   'P 1'
#
loop_
_entity.id
_entity.type
_entity.pdbx_description
1 polymer ?
#
loop_
_entity_poly.entity_id
_entity_poly.type
_entity_poly.pdbx_seq_one_letter_code
_entity_poly.pdbx_strand_id
1 'polypeptide(L)'
;MTIHIPVLPTEVFEGMNLKPGDTCVDGTLGGGGHSRVILDRIGPTGHLIGLDRDPLAVEDTQTRITDNNATLITSNYADLPEILKELEIDKIDSALLDFGLSSDQLAARDRGFSFNSDGPLDLRFNMMHGEPAFKLLNRLREKPLADLLYEFGEEKLSRRIARKIVKFRHSTKIVTADHLARIVRSCYPKTYKQRIDPATRTFQALRIAVNEELKWLSNALRRYPDCLAPGGRFVAISFHSLEDRLVKHAFAKDERLKVLTSKPITASEEELDANPRSRSAKLRIAERI
;
A
#
# COMPACT_ATOMS: atom_id res chain seq x y z
N MET A 1 -9.75 19.85 -1.33
CA MET A 1 -9.40 18.75 -0.43
C MET A 1 -10.28 17.57 -0.79
N THR A 2 -9.71 16.48 -1.27
CA THR A 2 -10.47 15.24 -1.49
C THR A 2 -10.67 14.57 -0.13
N ILE A 3 -11.91 14.37 0.28
CA ILE A 3 -12.21 13.60 1.49
C ILE A 3 -11.75 12.16 1.22
N HIS A 4 -10.74 11.73 1.96
CA HIS A 4 -10.30 10.33 1.87
C HIS A 4 -11.33 9.45 2.59
N ILE A 5 -12.06 8.64 1.82
CA ILE A 5 -12.98 7.64 2.38
C ILE A 5 -12.15 6.37 2.63
N PRO A 6 -12.02 5.92 3.89
CA PRO A 6 -11.32 4.66 4.19
C PRO A 6 -11.99 3.49 3.46
N VAL A 7 -11.19 2.49 3.10
CA VAL A 7 -11.68 1.27 2.43
C VAL A 7 -12.09 0.24 3.48
N LEU A 8 -13.25 -0.40 3.28
CA LEU A 8 -13.79 -1.44 4.19
C LEU A 8 -13.84 -0.98 5.67
N PRO A 9 -14.32 0.24 5.97
CA PRO A 9 -14.20 0.78 7.32
C PRO A 9 -14.89 -0.10 8.37
N THR A 10 -16.09 -0.57 8.11
CA THR A 10 -16.86 -1.42 9.03
C THR A 10 -16.11 -2.70 9.33
N GLU A 11 -15.66 -3.42 8.30
CA GLU A 11 -14.99 -4.70 8.40
C GLU A 11 -13.61 -4.59 9.04
N VAL A 12 -12.90 -3.49 8.79
CA VAL A 12 -11.61 -3.17 9.44
C VAL A 12 -11.81 -3.04 10.96
N PHE A 13 -12.77 -2.22 11.39
CA PHE A 13 -12.94 -1.94 12.81
C PHE A 13 -13.53 -3.13 13.58
N GLU A 14 -14.41 -3.91 12.99
CA GLU A 14 -14.85 -5.20 13.52
C GLU A 14 -13.67 -6.19 13.62
N GLY A 15 -12.83 -6.22 12.59
CA GLY A 15 -11.63 -7.06 12.54
C GLY A 15 -10.58 -6.70 13.58
N MET A 16 -10.37 -5.42 13.82
CA MET A 16 -9.45 -4.92 14.83
C MET A 16 -9.93 -5.18 16.28
N ASN A 17 -11.25 -5.34 16.49
CA ASN A 17 -11.85 -5.62 17.80
C ASN A 17 -11.46 -4.60 18.89
N LEU A 18 -11.46 -3.33 18.51
CA LEU A 18 -10.99 -2.20 19.33
C LEU A 18 -11.77 -2.02 20.63
N LYS A 19 -11.06 -1.72 21.71
CA LYS A 19 -11.61 -1.43 23.05
C LYS A 19 -11.04 -0.11 23.56
N PRO A 20 -11.78 0.60 24.43
CA PRO A 20 -11.22 1.74 25.15
C PRO A 20 -9.95 1.36 25.93
N GLY A 21 -8.90 2.15 25.74
CA GLY A 21 -7.59 1.91 26.37
C GLY A 21 -6.60 1.10 25.53
N ASP A 22 -7.00 0.56 24.37
CA ASP A 22 -6.12 -0.22 23.50
C ASP A 22 -4.97 0.62 22.95
N THR A 23 -3.81 -0.01 22.77
CA THR A 23 -2.69 0.51 21.99
C THR A 23 -2.75 -0.07 20.58
N CYS A 24 -2.95 0.80 19.60
CA CYS A 24 -3.18 0.39 18.20
C CYS A 24 -2.16 0.99 17.25
N VAL A 25 -1.86 0.26 16.18
CA VAL A 25 -0.98 0.72 15.09
C VAL A 25 -1.77 0.83 13.79
N ASP A 26 -1.69 2.00 13.15
CA ASP A 26 -1.99 2.19 11.73
C ASP A 26 -0.66 2.34 10.99
N GLY A 27 -0.19 1.26 10.38
CA GLY A 27 1.12 1.23 9.71
C GLY A 27 1.12 1.89 8.33
N THR A 28 -0.02 2.39 7.88
CA THR A 28 -0.26 3.01 6.57
C THR A 28 -1.16 4.22 6.71
N LEU A 29 -0.69 5.17 7.51
CA LEU A 29 -1.42 6.35 7.99
C LEU A 29 -2.15 7.09 6.85
N GLY A 30 -1.48 7.31 5.71
CA GLY A 30 -2.01 8.04 4.58
C GLY A 30 -2.69 9.34 5.00
N GLY A 31 -3.95 9.52 4.59
CA GLY A 31 -4.76 10.67 4.99
C GLY A 31 -5.39 10.59 6.39
N GLY A 32 -5.08 9.58 7.20
CA GLY A 32 -5.57 9.44 8.57
C GLY A 32 -7.03 8.98 8.71
N GLY A 33 -7.65 8.51 7.63
CA GLY A 33 -9.07 8.13 7.66
C GLY A 33 -9.36 6.98 8.62
N HIS A 34 -8.59 5.89 8.57
CA HIS A 34 -8.69 4.79 9.54
C HIS A 34 -8.25 5.23 10.92
N SER A 35 -7.14 5.97 11.01
CA SER A 35 -6.59 6.48 12.26
C SER A 35 -7.58 7.29 13.07
N ARG A 36 -8.38 8.17 12.44
CA ARG A 36 -9.41 8.96 13.14
C ARG A 36 -10.44 8.06 13.81
N VAL A 37 -10.94 7.05 13.11
CA VAL A 37 -11.94 6.14 13.68
C VAL A 37 -11.34 5.22 14.74
N ILE A 38 -10.06 4.83 14.61
CA ILE A 38 -9.34 4.08 15.65
C ILE A 38 -9.32 4.92 16.94
N LEU A 39 -8.88 6.18 16.87
CA LEU A 39 -8.82 7.10 18.02
C LEU A 39 -10.18 7.27 18.71
N ASP A 40 -11.24 7.46 17.92
CA ASP A 40 -12.60 7.61 18.46
C ASP A 40 -13.06 6.37 19.26
N ARG A 41 -12.58 5.17 18.87
CA ARG A 41 -12.97 3.90 19.51
C ARG A 41 -12.11 3.53 20.72
N ILE A 42 -10.79 3.78 20.65
CA ILE A 42 -9.91 3.49 21.78
C ILE A 42 -10.02 4.55 22.90
N GLY A 43 -10.58 5.71 22.57
CA GLY A 43 -10.81 6.80 23.52
C GLY A 43 -9.52 7.42 24.05
N PRO A 44 -9.65 8.35 25.02
CA PRO A 44 -8.52 9.16 25.50
C PRO A 44 -7.47 8.39 26.32
N THR A 45 -7.79 7.19 26.78
CA THR A 45 -6.86 6.33 27.54
C THR A 45 -6.13 5.33 26.65
N GLY A 46 -6.57 5.16 25.39
CA GLY A 46 -5.87 4.35 24.39
C GLY A 46 -4.73 5.13 23.74
N HIS A 47 -3.91 4.45 22.95
CA HIS A 47 -2.80 5.06 22.21
C HIS A 47 -2.78 4.63 20.76
N LEU A 48 -2.68 5.59 19.84
CA LEU A 48 -2.51 5.34 18.40
C LEU A 48 -1.07 5.62 17.97
N ILE A 49 -0.46 4.67 17.29
CA ILE A 49 0.80 4.86 16.58
C ILE A 49 0.49 4.84 15.08
N GLY A 50 0.62 5.97 14.41
CA GLY A 50 0.42 6.13 12.97
C GLY A 50 1.75 6.19 12.23
N LEU A 51 1.96 5.32 11.26
CA LEU A 51 3.19 5.26 10.47
C LEU A 51 2.91 5.49 8.99
N ASP A 52 3.72 6.28 8.32
CA ASP A 52 3.77 6.34 6.86
C ASP A 52 5.20 6.58 6.38
N ARG A 53 5.53 6.03 5.23
CA ARG A 53 6.81 6.26 4.55
C ARG A 53 6.88 7.62 3.87
N ASP A 54 5.71 8.21 3.57
CA ASP A 54 5.56 9.51 2.93
C ASP A 54 5.56 10.62 3.98
N PRO A 55 6.63 11.43 4.10
CA PRO A 55 6.68 12.50 5.09
C PRO A 55 5.56 13.53 4.89
N LEU A 56 5.12 13.76 3.63
CA LEU A 56 4.04 14.69 3.35
C LEU A 56 2.69 14.18 3.88
N ALA A 57 2.45 12.86 3.83
CA ALA A 57 1.25 12.27 4.41
C ALA A 57 1.22 12.42 5.93
N VAL A 58 2.37 12.22 6.59
CA VAL A 58 2.48 12.39 8.05
C VAL A 58 2.27 13.84 8.44
N GLU A 59 2.96 14.77 7.78
CA GLU A 59 2.86 16.23 8.05
C GLU A 59 1.40 16.72 7.87
N ASP A 60 0.76 16.36 6.77
CA ASP A 60 -0.64 16.73 6.52
C ASP A 60 -1.60 16.11 7.55
N THR A 61 -1.39 14.85 7.93
CA THR A 61 -2.24 14.17 8.91
C THR A 61 -2.03 14.71 10.32
N GLN A 62 -0.83 15.14 10.70
CA GLN A 62 -0.55 15.83 11.97
C GLN A 62 -1.36 17.13 12.14
N THR A 63 -1.75 17.79 11.06
CA THR A 63 -2.61 18.99 11.13
C THR A 63 -4.07 18.66 11.46
N ARG A 64 -4.48 17.41 11.24
CA ARG A 64 -5.87 16.93 11.40
C ARG A 64 -6.06 16.07 12.64
N ILE A 65 -5.06 15.29 13.01
CA ILE A 65 -5.02 14.47 14.20
C ILE A 65 -4.12 15.18 15.23
N THR A 66 -4.75 15.91 16.15
CA THR A 66 -4.07 16.69 17.19
C THR A 66 -4.27 16.08 18.58
N ASP A 67 -4.77 14.86 18.63
CA ASP A 67 -5.06 14.13 19.85
C ASP A 67 -3.75 13.79 20.58
N ASN A 68 -3.68 14.07 21.90
CA ASN A 68 -2.48 13.86 22.71
C ASN A 68 -2.08 12.38 22.85
N ASN A 69 -2.99 11.47 22.54
CA ASN A 69 -2.79 10.03 22.56
C ASN A 69 -2.52 9.43 21.16
N ALA A 70 -2.08 10.27 20.22
CA ALA A 70 -1.63 9.86 18.90
C ALA A 70 -0.15 10.20 18.69
N THR A 71 0.65 9.22 18.28
CA THR A 71 2.05 9.39 17.88
C THR A 71 2.17 9.10 16.38
N LEU A 72 2.42 10.13 15.57
CA LEU A 72 2.52 10.01 14.11
C LEU A 72 3.98 10.13 13.68
N ILE A 73 4.51 9.11 12.98
CA ILE A 73 5.93 8.99 12.67
C ILE A 73 6.13 8.71 11.18
N THR A 74 7.06 9.45 10.56
CA THR A 74 7.54 9.12 9.22
C THR A 74 8.49 7.94 9.31
N SER A 75 7.99 6.74 9.00
CA SER A 75 8.77 5.50 9.04
C SER A 75 8.15 4.43 8.13
N ASN A 76 8.92 3.38 7.89
CA ASN A 76 8.40 2.19 7.25
C ASN A 76 7.64 1.35 8.30
N TYR A 77 6.44 0.90 7.98
CA TYR A 77 5.69 0.01 8.86
C TYR A 77 6.49 -1.24 9.28
N ALA A 78 7.44 -1.70 8.46
CA ALA A 78 8.30 -2.85 8.81
C ALA A 78 9.26 -2.58 9.99
N ASP A 79 9.44 -1.31 10.37
CA ASP A 79 10.31 -0.88 11.47
C ASP A 79 9.53 -0.78 12.80
N LEU A 80 8.28 -1.27 12.84
CA LEU A 80 7.43 -1.23 14.05
C LEU A 80 8.12 -1.76 15.32
N PRO A 81 8.86 -2.89 15.32
CA PRO A 81 9.49 -3.37 16.54
C PRO A 81 10.54 -2.40 17.13
N GLU A 82 11.27 -1.70 16.27
CA GLU A 82 12.24 -0.68 16.67
C GLU A 82 11.52 0.54 17.26
N ILE A 83 10.43 0.97 16.61
CA ILE A 83 9.59 2.10 17.05
C ILE A 83 8.95 1.80 18.41
N LEU A 84 8.40 0.61 18.61
CA LEU A 84 7.81 0.22 19.90
C LEU A 84 8.86 0.25 21.02
N LYS A 85 10.08 -0.20 20.72
CA LYS A 85 11.18 -0.14 21.67
C LYS A 85 11.55 1.30 22.04
N GLU A 86 11.60 2.22 21.06
CA GLU A 86 11.89 3.65 21.29
C GLU A 86 10.77 4.33 22.09
N LEU A 87 9.52 3.90 21.91
CA LEU A 87 8.37 4.40 22.66
C LEU A 87 8.15 3.71 24.01
N GLU A 88 9.00 2.75 24.39
CA GLU A 88 8.91 1.94 25.61
C GLU A 88 7.57 1.18 25.70
N ILE A 89 7.00 0.76 24.54
CA ILE A 89 5.77 -0.02 24.44
C ILE A 89 6.14 -1.49 24.21
N ASP A 90 5.72 -2.37 25.12
CA ASP A 90 6.04 -3.81 25.02
C ASP A 90 5.17 -4.50 23.96
N LYS A 91 3.86 -4.29 23.99
CA LYS A 91 2.88 -4.93 23.11
C LYS A 91 1.82 -3.95 22.63
N ILE A 92 1.20 -4.30 21.50
CA ILE A 92 0.05 -3.61 20.94
C ILE A 92 -1.16 -4.55 20.88
N ASP A 93 -2.36 -3.99 20.97
CA ASP A 93 -3.62 -4.74 20.95
C ASP A 93 -4.11 -4.99 19.52
N SER A 94 -3.80 -4.08 18.59
CA SER A 94 -4.22 -4.24 17.20
C SER A 94 -3.30 -3.51 16.23
N ALA A 95 -3.14 -4.07 15.04
CA ALA A 95 -2.41 -3.46 13.93
C ALA A 95 -3.20 -3.52 12.63
N LEU A 96 -3.22 -2.40 11.90
CA LEU A 96 -3.77 -2.26 10.56
C LEU A 96 -2.65 -1.96 9.56
N LEU A 97 -2.65 -2.66 8.43
CA LEU A 97 -1.88 -2.33 7.23
C LEU A 97 -2.82 -2.26 6.03
N ASP A 98 -3.00 -1.05 5.46
CA ASP A 98 -3.74 -0.78 4.22
C ASP A 98 -2.75 -0.44 3.09
N PHE A 99 -2.46 -1.41 2.20
CA PHE A 99 -1.42 -1.27 1.17
C PHE A 99 -1.83 -0.41 -0.04
N GLY A 100 -2.94 0.32 0.09
CA GLY A 100 -3.45 1.19 -0.96
C GLY A 100 -2.61 2.46 -1.18
N LEU A 101 -2.85 3.09 -2.33
CA LEU A 101 -2.41 4.47 -2.57
C LEU A 101 -3.41 5.44 -1.96
N SER A 102 -2.94 6.46 -1.25
CA SER A 102 -3.81 7.52 -0.76
C SER A 102 -4.41 8.34 -1.91
N SER A 103 -5.53 9.04 -1.63
CA SER A 103 -6.16 9.95 -2.60
C SER A 103 -5.20 11.05 -3.02
N ASP A 104 -4.43 11.55 -2.06
CA ASP A 104 -3.52 12.67 -2.27
C ASP A 104 -2.32 12.26 -3.11
N GLN A 105 -1.79 11.03 -2.91
CA GLN A 105 -0.75 10.46 -3.76
C GLN A 105 -1.20 10.32 -5.22
N LEU A 106 -2.45 9.88 -5.45
CA LEU A 106 -3.01 9.78 -6.80
C LEU A 106 -3.32 11.13 -7.44
N ALA A 107 -3.69 12.13 -6.65
CA ALA A 107 -3.98 13.49 -7.11
C ALA A 107 -2.70 14.31 -7.38
N ALA A 108 -1.60 13.98 -6.73
CA ALA A 108 -0.32 14.67 -6.87
C ALA A 108 0.29 14.41 -8.27
N ARG A 109 0.24 15.44 -9.12
CA ARG A 109 0.69 15.34 -10.52
C ARG A 109 2.20 15.12 -10.66
N ASP A 110 2.97 15.56 -9.71
CA ASP A 110 4.43 15.49 -9.65
C ASP A 110 4.96 14.14 -9.14
N ARG A 111 4.08 13.24 -8.68
CA ARG A 111 4.42 11.92 -8.15
C ARG A 111 4.34 10.80 -9.20
N GLY A 112 3.63 11.01 -10.29
CA GLY A 112 3.51 10.06 -11.40
C GLY A 112 2.66 8.81 -11.13
N PHE A 113 1.89 8.75 -10.05
CA PHE A 113 1.01 7.61 -9.74
C PHE A 113 -0.20 7.51 -10.69
N SER A 114 -0.62 8.63 -11.30
CA SER A 114 -1.68 8.66 -12.29
C SER A 114 -1.14 8.52 -13.71
N PHE A 115 -1.73 7.65 -14.54
CA PHE A 115 -1.34 7.47 -15.96
C PHE A 115 -1.61 8.68 -16.84
N ASN A 116 -2.47 9.58 -16.39
CA ASN A 116 -2.88 10.78 -17.14
C ASN A 116 -2.12 12.03 -16.65
N SER A 117 -1.07 11.83 -15.85
CA SER A 117 -0.21 12.91 -15.43
C SER A 117 0.90 13.16 -16.46
N ASP A 118 1.07 14.40 -16.84
CA ASP A 118 2.20 14.92 -17.62
C ASP A 118 3.43 15.21 -16.74
N GLY A 119 3.28 15.03 -15.42
CA GLY A 119 4.37 15.12 -14.44
C GLY A 119 5.39 13.99 -14.53
N PRO A 120 6.48 14.08 -13.78
CA PRO A 120 7.54 13.08 -13.77
C PRO A 120 7.02 11.71 -13.32
N LEU A 121 7.51 10.65 -13.95
CA LEU A 121 7.25 9.28 -13.55
C LEU A 121 8.15 8.91 -12.37
N ASP A 122 7.81 9.38 -11.17
CA ASP A 122 8.61 9.15 -9.96
C ASP A 122 8.25 7.82 -9.28
N LEU A 123 7.03 7.66 -8.83
CA LEU A 123 6.43 6.51 -8.12
C LEU A 123 7.02 6.18 -6.73
N ARG A 124 7.90 7.01 -6.19
CA ARG A 124 8.41 6.81 -4.81
C ARG A 124 7.39 7.28 -3.78
N PHE A 125 7.21 6.55 -2.69
CA PHE A 125 6.45 7.02 -1.53
C PHE A 125 7.22 8.11 -0.77
N ASN A 126 8.53 7.95 -0.62
CA ASN A 126 9.39 9.00 -0.09
C ASN A 126 10.33 9.51 -1.19
N MET A 127 10.13 10.73 -1.65
CA MET A 127 10.92 11.33 -2.74
C MET A 127 12.37 11.65 -2.36
N MET A 128 12.69 11.65 -1.06
CA MET A 128 14.06 11.89 -0.58
C MET A 128 14.96 10.66 -0.70
N HIS A 129 14.38 9.46 -0.87
CA HIS A 129 15.11 8.20 -0.89
C HIS A 129 14.83 7.38 -2.13
N GLY A 130 15.82 6.59 -2.54
CA GLY A 130 15.68 5.63 -3.64
C GLY A 130 15.77 6.24 -5.04
N GLU A 131 15.67 5.38 -6.06
CA GLU A 131 15.72 5.75 -7.48
C GLU A 131 14.29 5.92 -8.03
N PRO A 132 13.93 7.07 -8.66
CA PRO A 132 12.62 7.22 -9.27
C PRO A 132 12.41 6.30 -10.48
N ALA A 133 11.16 5.94 -10.75
CA ALA A 133 10.81 4.98 -11.81
C ALA A 133 11.32 5.38 -13.20
N PHE A 134 11.34 6.67 -13.54
CA PHE A 134 11.88 7.10 -14.82
C PHE A 134 13.37 6.79 -14.98
N LYS A 135 14.19 6.85 -13.91
CA LYS A 135 15.59 6.45 -13.96
C LYS A 135 15.72 4.94 -14.14
N LEU A 136 14.97 4.17 -13.33
CA LEU A 136 14.91 2.71 -13.42
C LEU A 136 14.58 2.24 -14.84
N LEU A 137 13.53 2.80 -15.46
CA LEU A 137 13.11 2.50 -16.83
C LEU A 137 14.18 2.81 -17.88
N ASN A 138 14.87 3.94 -17.72
CA ASN A 138 15.89 4.34 -18.70
C ASN A 138 17.22 3.58 -18.52
N ARG A 139 17.45 2.93 -17.36
CA ARG A 139 18.68 2.20 -17.05
C ARG A 139 18.61 0.70 -17.31
N LEU A 140 17.50 0.05 -16.95
CA LEU A 140 17.40 -1.41 -17.01
C LEU A 140 17.52 -1.95 -18.43
N ARG A 141 18.28 -3.05 -18.62
CA ARG A 141 18.30 -3.78 -19.88
C ARG A 141 16.96 -4.46 -20.17
N GLU A 142 16.70 -4.83 -21.43
CA GLU A 142 15.41 -5.40 -21.87
C GLU A 142 14.96 -6.60 -21.02
N LYS A 143 15.85 -7.57 -20.79
CA LYS A 143 15.49 -8.78 -20.04
C LYS A 143 15.16 -8.47 -18.58
N PRO A 144 16.01 -7.80 -17.77
CA PRO A 144 15.63 -7.42 -16.40
C PRO A 144 14.35 -6.59 -16.31
N LEU A 145 14.10 -5.70 -17.28
CA LEU A 145 12.86 -4.93 -17.31
C LEU A 145 11.65 -5.84 -17.59
N ALA A 146 11.76 -6.78 -18.53
CA ALA A 146 10.69 -7.73 -18.80
C ALA A 146 10.39 -8.64 -17.61
N ASP A 147 11.44 -9.11 -16.93
CA ASP A 147 11.31 -9.94 -15.72
C ASP A 147 10.61 -9.17 -14.61
N LEU A 148 11.01 -7.91 -14.36
CA LEU A 148 10.36 -7.02 -13.38
C LEU A 148 8.86 -6.83 -13.66
N LEU A 149 8.51 -6.53 -14.93
CA LEU A 149 7.12 -6.33 -15.34
C LEU A 149 6.29 -7.61 -15.20
N TYR A 150 6.90 -8.77 -15.42
CA TYR A 150 6.23 -10.06 -15.25
C TYR A 150 6.05 -10.43 -13.78
N GLU A 151 7.10 -10.30 -12.97
CA GLU A 151 7.11 -10.72 -11.58
C GLU A 151 6.22 -9.82 -10.71
N PHE A 152 6.32 -8.50 -10.86
CA PHE A 152 5.62 -7.54 -10.01
C PHE A 152 4.29 -7.03 -10.60
N GLY A 153 4.12 -7.14 -11.92
CA GLY A 153 2.88 -6.73 -12.58
C GLY A 153 1.97 -7.88 -13.00
N GLU A 154 2.47 -9.13 -12.93
CA GLU A 154 1.80 -10.28 -13.58
C GLU A 154 1.45 -9.94 -15.04
N GLU A 155 2.33 -9.15 -15.73
CA GLU A 155 2.09 -8.62 -17.05
C GLU A 155 2.47 -9.64 -18.14
N LYS A 156 1.47 -10.19 -18.81
CA LYS A 156 1.67 -11.24 -19.84
C LYS A 156 2.43 -10.73 -21.07
N LEU A 157 2.32 -9.44 -21.39
CA LEU A 157 3.02 -8.81 -22.51
C LEU A 157 4.36 -8.19 -22.10
N SER A 158 4.90 -8.54 -20.91
CA SER A 158 6.10 -7.94 -20.32
C SER A 158 7.29 -7.84 -21.27
N ARG A 159 7.60 -8.91 -22.03
CA ARG A 159 8.69 -8.92 -23.03
C ARG A 159 8.44 -7.94 -24.17
N ARG A 160 7.21 -7.87 -24.67
CA ARG A 160 6.82 -6.95 -25.75
C ARG A 160 6.91 -5.50 -25.29
N ILE A 161 6.43 -5.23 -24.08
CA ILE A 161 6.46 -3.90 -23.45
C ILE A 161 7.91 -3.48 -23.21
N ALA A 162 8.72 -4.33 -22.57
CA ALA A 162 10.12 -4.04 -22.29
C ALA A 162 10.92 -3.72 -23.57
N ARG A 163 10.77 -4.55 -24.63
CA ARG A 163 11.39 -4.30 -25.93
C ARG A 163 10.99 -2.95 -26.52
N LYS A 164 9.71 -2.59 -26.42
CA LYS A 164 9.21 -1.32 -26.96
C LYS A 164 9.72 -0.13 -26.15
N ILE A 165 9.77 -0.24 -24.81
CA ILE A 165 10.37 0.76 -23.94
C ILE A 165 11.85 0.97 -24.30
N VAL A 166 12.62 -0.12 -24.38
CA VAL A 166 14.06 -0.04 -24.70
C VAL A 166 14.28 0.58 -26.08
N LYS A 167 13.50 0.16 -27.10
CA LYS A 167 13.57 0.76 -28.43
C LYS A 167 13.25 2.27 -28.39
N PHE A 168 12.20 2.67 -27.69
CA PHE A 168 11.76 4.08 -27.63
C PHE A 168 12.80 4.98 -26.94
N ARG A 169 13.38 4.55 -25.82
CA ARG A 169 14.33 5.36 -25.05
C ARG A 169 15.68 5.60 -25.75
N HIS A 170 16.00 4.86 -26.82
CA HIS A 170 17.17 5.15 -27.66
C HIS A 170 17.05 6.51 -28.36
N SER A 171 15.85 6.93 -28.70
CA SER A 171 15.59 8.22 -29.34
C SER A 171 15.13 9.30 -28.36
N THR A 172 14.34 8.94 -27.37
CA THR A 172 13.75 9.90 -26.42
C THR A 172 13.59 9.26 -25.03
N LYS A 173 14.18 9.86 -23.99
CA LYS A 173 14.03 9.40 -22.61
C LYS A 173 12.55 9.40 -22.19
N ILE A 174 12.17 8.36 -21.47
CA ILE A 174 10.84 8.25 -20.88
C ILE A 174 10.90 8.90 -19.50
N VAL A 175 10.26 10.05 -19.33
CA VAL A 175 10.33 10.83 -18.09
C VAL A 175 8.96 11.09 -17.45
N THR A 176 7.85 10.97 -18.20
CA THR A 176 6.50 11.24 -17.71
C THR A 176 5.62 9.98 -17.67
N ALA A 177 4.62 10.00 -16.80
CA ALA A 177 3.66 8.91 -16.68
C ALA A 177 2.87 8.69 -17.99
N ASP A 178 2.39 9.76 -18.62
CA ASP A 178 1.68 9.68 -19.91
C ASP A 178 2.54 9.06 -21.04
N HIS A 179 3.84 9.41 -21.10
CA HIS A 179 4.75 8.78 -22.08
C HIS A 179 4.78 7.25 -21.93
N LEU A 180 4.97 6.77 -20.70
CA LEU A 180 4.98 5.33 -20.44
C LEU A 180 3.63 4.70 -20.77
N ALA A 181 2.53 5.30 -20.33
CA ALA A 181 1.19 4.78 -20.57
C ALA A 181 0.88 4.63 -22.06
N ARG A 182 1.23 5.62 -22.89
CA ARG A 182 1.09 5.54 -24.36
C ARG A 182 1.91 4.40 -24.98
N ILE A 183 3.15 4.21 -24.54
CA ILE A 183 3.99 3.11 -25.01
C ILE A 183 3.34 1.77 -24.66
N VAL A 184 2.89 1.58 -23.42
CA VAL A 184 2.26 0.34 -22.97
C VAL A 184 0.97 0.07 -23.72
N ARG A 185 0.04 1.03 -23.77
CA ARG A 185 -1.24 0.90 -24.51
C ARG A 185 -1.04 0.50 -25.95
N SER A 186 0.02 1.00 -26.61
CA SER A 186 0.35 0.66 -28.00
C SER A 186 0.90 -0.77 -28.18
N CYS A 187 1.17 -1.50 -27.10
CA CYS A 187 1.53 -2.92 -27.13
C CYS A 187 0.31 -3.84 -27.18
N TYR A 188 -0.88 -3.32 -26.90
CA TYR A 188 -2.11 -4.09 -26.91
C TYR A 188 -2.87 -3.95 -28.24
N PRO A 189 -3.62 -4.97 -28.67
CA PRO A 189 -4.48 -4.87 -29.84
C PRO A 189 -5.57 -3.81 -29.65
N LYS A 190 -5.98 -3.10 -30.72
CA LYS A 190 -7.09 -2.12 -30.65
C LYS A 190 -8.43 -2.74 -30.24
N THR A 191 -8.60 -4.04 -30.44
CA THR A 191 -9.77 -4.83 -30.06
C THR A 191 -9.77 -5.27 -28.60
N TYR A 192 -8.73 -4.92 -27.86
CA TYR A 192 -8.55 -5.34 -26.48
C TYR A 192 -9.49 -4.60 -25.55
N LYS A 193 -10.60 -5.25 -25.21
CA LYS A 193 -11.59 -4.73 -24.25
C LYS A 193 -11.25 -5.27 -22.87
N GLN A 194 -10.55 -4.50 -22.07
CA GLN A 194 -10.39 -4.81 -20.64
C GLN A 194 -11.16 -3.80 -19.77
N ARG A 195 -11.53 -4.27 -18.57
CA ARG A 195 -12.15 -3.43 -17.54
C ARG A 195 -11.17 -2.42 -16.91
N ILE A 196 -9.86 -2.63 -17.06
CA ILE A 196 -8.78 -1.80 -16.50
C ILE A 196 -7.85 -1.33 -17.61
N ASP A 197 -7.23 -0.16 -17.42
CA ASP A 197 -6.25 0.37 -18.36
C ASP A 197 -5.08 -0.60 -18.55
N PRO A 198 -4.63 -0.88 -19.79
CA PRO A 198 -3.47 -1.73 -20.06
C PRO A 198 -2.20 -1.33 -19.32
N ALA A 199 -2.03 -0.03 -18.99
CA ALA A 199 -0.86 0.46 -18.28
C ALA A 199 -0.83 0.07 -16.79
N THR A 200 -1.97 -0.27 -16.19
CA THR A 200 -2.12 -0.53 -14.74
C THR A 200 -1.07 -1.50 -14.21
N ARG A 201 -0.88 -2.65 -14.87
CA ARG A 201 0.08 -3.68 -14.44
C ARG A 201 1.53 -3.23 -14.52
N THR A 202 1.85 -2.47 -15.55
CA THR A 202 3.20 -1.90 -15.75
C THR A 202 3.51 -0.88 -14.65
N PHE A 203 2.56 0.00 -14.32
CA PHE A 203 2.73 0.99 -13.24
C PHE A 203 2.82 0.31 -11.88
N GLN A 204 1.96 -0.67 -11.60
CA GLN A 204 2.05 -1.50 -10.39
C GLN A 204 3.44 -2.14 -10.26
N ALA A 205 3.96 -2.77 -11.32
CA ALA A 205 5.26 -3.41 -11.28
C ALA A 205 6.40 -2.44 -10.96
N LEU A 206 6.37 -1.25 -11.55
CA LEU A 206 7.37 -0.21 -11.29
C LEU A 206 7.24 0.34 -9.88
N ARG A 207 6.03 0.58 -9.37
CA ARG A 207 5.77 1.04 -8.01
C ARG A 207 6.32 0.06 -6.98
N ILE A 208 5.98 -1.22 -7.15
CA ILE A 208 6.48 -2.30 -6.28
C ILE A 208 8.01 -2.34 -6.29
N ALA A 209 8.64 -2.23 -7.46
CA ALA A 209 10.09 -2.29 -7.60
C ALA A 209 10.78 -1.08 -6.96
N VAL A 210 10.27 0.13 -7.23
CA VAL A 210 10.84 1.40 -6.72
C VAL A 210 10.76 1.49 -5.20
N ASN A 211 9.64 1.02 -4.62
CA ASN A 211 9.38 1.10 -3.19
C ASN A 211 9.75 -0.18 -2.42
N GLU A 212 10.23 -1.23 -3.09
CA GLU A 212 10.51 -2.55 -2.49
C GLU A 212 9.31 -3.10 -1.70
N GLU A 213 8.07 -2.87 -2.18
CA GLU A 213 6.83 -3.07 -1.40
C GLU A 213 6.70 -4.49 -0.85
N LEU A 214 6.91 -5.51 -1.69
CA LEU A 214 6.78 -6.91 -1.27
C LEU A 214 7.86 -7.35 -0.27
N LYS A 215 9.04 -6.75 -0.32
CA LYS A 215 10.13 -6.99 0.65
C LYS A 215 9.72 -6.47 2.03
N TRP A 216 9.27 -5.23 2.10
CA TRP A 216 8.84 -4.61 3.37
C TRP A 216 7.61 -5.30 3.93
N LEU A 217 6.63 -5.66 3.07
CA LEU A 217 5.47 -6.45 3.47
C LEU A 217 5.89 -7.79 4.09
N SER A 218 6.79 -8.53 3.43
CA SER A 218 7.28 -9.81 3.96
C SER A 218 7.97 -9.64 5.32
N ASN A 219 8.72 -8.55 5.51
CA ASN A 219 9.37 -8.25 6.78
C ASN A 219 8.35 -7.96 7.89
N ALA A 220 7.35 -7.12 7.60
CA ALA A 220 6.29 -6.79 8.56
C ALA A 220 5.49 -8.04 8.97
N LEU A 221 5.05 -8.83 7.99
CA LEU A 221 4.29 -10.06 8.25
C LEU A 221 5.03 -11.05 9.16
N ARG A 222 6.35 -11.08 9.10
CA ARG A 222 7.19 -11.93 9.95
C ARG A 222 7.36 -11.36 11.37
N ARG A 223 7.37 -10.04 11.53
CA ARG A 223 7.76 -9.35 12.78
C ARG A 223 6.56 -8.91 13.63
N TYR A 224 5.45 -8.54 13.00
CA TYR A 224 4.24 -8.05 13.70
C TYR A 224 3.66 -9.03 14.72
N PRO A 225 3.64 -10.36 14.48
CA PRO A 225 3.12 -11.29 15.48
C PRO A 225 3.81 -11.22 16.83
N ASP A 226 5.10 -10.83 16.87
CA ASP A 226 5.82 -10.64 18.13
C ASP A 226 5.52 -9.31 18.81
N CYS A 227 4.98 -8.34 18.09
CA CYS A 227 4.57 -7.04 18.64
C CYS A 227 3.17 -7.11 19.29
N LEU A 228 2.33 -8.06 18.88
CA LEU A 228 0.97 -8.19 19.36
C LEU A 228 0.89 -8.85 20.73
N ALA A 229 0.01 -8.33 21.57
CA ALA A 229 -0.43 -9.00 22.81
C ALA A 229 -1.21 -10.28 22.46
N PRO A 230 -1.28 -11.29 23.38
CA PRO A 230 -2.18 -12.44 23.21
C PRO A 230 -3.64 -11.98 23.01
N GLY A 231 -4.33 -12.50 21.99
CA GLY A 231 -5.66 -12.04 21.56
C GLY A 231 -5.64 -10.79 20.67
N GLY A 232 -4.49 -10.16 20.48
CA GLY A 232 -4.33 -8.98 19.62
C GLY A 232 -4.60 -9.29 18.17
N ARG A 233 -5.04 -8.27 17.40
CA ARG A 233 -5.50 -8.41 16.01
C ARG A 233 -4.51 -7.87 14.99
N PHE A 234 -4.27 -8.64 13.93
CA PHE A 234 -3.53 -8.20 12.76
C PHE A 234 -4.48 -8.13 11.56
N VAL A 235 -4.74 -6.93 11.09
CA VAL A 235 -5.66 -6.62 9.98
C VAL A 235 -4.86 -6.11 8.80
N ALA A 236 -5.07 -6.67 7.62
CA ALA A 236 -4.36 -6.30 6.40
C ALA A 236 -5.31 -6.19 5.21
N ILE A 237 -5.26 -5.04 4.49
CA ILE A 237 -5.97 -4.80 3.24
C ILE A 237 -4.96 -4.82 2.09
N SER A 238 -5.19 -5.68 1.11
CA SER A 238 -4.41 -5.78 -0.12
C SER A 238 -5.24 -5.37 -1.34
N PHE A 239 -4.58 -4.79 -2.35
CA PHE A 239 -5.23 -4.31 -3.58
C PHE A 239 -4.82 -5.09 -4.82
N HIS A 240 -3.85 -5.97 -4.72
CA HIS A 240 -3.45 -6.85 -5.81
C HIS A 240 -3.07 -8.26 -5.31
N SER A 241 -3.00 -9.19 -6.27
CA SER A 241 -2.78 -10.62 -6.04
C SER A 241 -1.49 -10.96 -5.29
N LEU A 242 -0.42 -10.19 -5.51
CA LEU A 242 0.89 -10.47 -4.89
C LEU A 242 0.87 -10.15 -3.40
N GLU A 243 0.28 -9.01 -2.99
CA GLU A 243 0.07 -8.67 -1.58
C GLU A 243 -0.82 -9.71 -0.89
N ASP A 244 -2.02 -9.96 -1.45
CA ASP A 244 -2.99 -10.91 -0.88
C ASP A 244 -2.39 -12.30 -0.70
N ARG A 245 -1.55 -12.75 -1.64
CA ARG A 245 -0.86 -14.03 -1.57
C ARG A 245 0.14 -14.08 -0.42
N LEU A 246 0.93 -13.01 -0.23
CA LEU A 246 1.89 -12.91 0.87
C LEU A 246 1.18 -12.91 2.23
N VAL A 247 0.16 -12.07 2.42
CA VAL A 247 -0.64 -12.00 3.65
C VAL A 247 -1.28 -13.35 3.95
N LYS A 248 -1.97 -13.94 2.97
CA LYS A 248 -2.61 -15.26 3.11
C LYS A 248 -1.64 -16.32 3.58
N HIS A 249 -0.47 -16.40 2.95
CA HIS A 249 0.51 -17.42 3.28
C HIS A 249 1.19 -17.19 4.62
N ALA A 250 1.49 -15.93 4.95
CA ALA A 250 2.08 -15.58 6.24
C ALA A 250 1.12 -15.92 7.39
N PHE A 251 -0.13 -15.45 7.31
CA PHE A 251 -1.13 -15.74 8.35
C PHE A 251 -1.40 -17.25 8.53
N ALA A 252 -1.41 -18.01 7.43
CA ALA A 252 -1.68 -19.44 7.48
C ALA A 252 -0.50 -20.31 7.97
N LYS A 253 0.74 -19.81 7.85
CA LYS A 253 1.95 -20.57 8.18
C LYS A 253 2.56 -20.20 9.52
N ASP A 254 2.19 -19.06 10.07
CA ASP A 254 2.73 -18.59 11.34
C ASP A 254 1.96 -19.19 12.50
N GLU A 255 2.63 -20.06 13.26
CA GLU A 255 2.04 -20.77 14.41
C GLU A 255 1.65 -19.83 15.56
N ARG A 256 2.14 -18.59 15.56
CA ARG A 256 1.76 -17.55 16.53
C ARG A 256 0.40 -16.95 16.23
N LEU A 257 -0.16 -17.21 15.02
CA LEU A 257 -1.38 -16.56 14.53
C LEU A 257 -2.50 -17.59 14.28
N LYS A 258 -3.70 -17.23 14.71
CA LYS A 258 -4.95 -17.89 14.33
C LYS A 258 -5.63 -17.09 13.23
N VAL A 259 -5.80 -17.70 12.05
CA VAL A 259 -6.50 -17.07 10.92
C VAL A 259 -7.99 -16.95 11.24
N LEU A 260 -8.53 -15.73 11.19
CA LEU A 260 -9.95 -15.48 11.40
C LEU A 260 -10.74 -15.40 10.08
N THR A 261 -10.09 -15.09 8.97
CA THR A 261 -10.69 -14.99 7.63
C THR A 261 -10.11 -16.06 6.69
N SER A 262 -10.77 -17.18 6.50
CA SER A 262 -10.34 -18.22 5.55
C SER A 262 -10.40 -17.73 4.09
N LYS A 263 -11.42 -16.93 3.75
CA LYS A 263 -11.55 -16.18 2.51
C LYS A 263 -11.37 -14.69 2.82
N PRO A 264 -10.81 -13.89 1.89
CA PRO A 264 -10.73 -12.45 2.12
C PRO A 264 -12.14 -11.85 2.15
N ILE A 265 -12.34 -10.84 3.00
CA ILE A 265 -13.53 -10.00 2.96
C ILE A 265 -13.32 -8.97 1.85
N THR A 266 -14.36 -8.69 1.07
CA THR A 266 -14.37 -7.74 -0.05
C THR A 266 -15.50 -6.75 0.12
N ALA A 267 -15.39 -5.60 -0.53
CA ALA A 267 -16.39 -4.53 -0.45
C ALA A 267 -17.79 -4.98 -0.87
N SER A 268 -18.80 -4.48 -0.17
CA SER A 268 -20.21 -4.62 -0.55
C SER A 268 -20.55 -3.81 -1.82
N GLU A 269 -21.71 -4.06 -2.42
CA GLU A 269 -22.17 -3.28 -3.58
C GLU A 269 -22.37 -1.80 -3.21
N GLU A 270 -22.89 -1.51 -2.02
CA GLU A 270 -23.05 -0.14 -1.52
C GLU A 270 -21.70 0.58 -1.38
N GLU A 271 -20.68 -0.11 -0.87
CA GLU A 271 -19.35 0.47 -0.77
C GLU A 271 -18.71 0.67 -2.14
N LEU A 272 -18.88 -0.26 -3.07
CA LEU A 272 -18.38 -0.13 -4.44
C LEU A 272 -18.92 1.11 -5.15
N ASP A 273 -20.18 1.43 -4.93
CA ASP A 273 -20.85 2.61 -5.50
C ASP A 273 -20.35 3.90 -4.84
N ALA A 274 -20.18 3.90 -3.51
CA ALA A 274 -19.71 5.05 -2.75
C ALA A 274 -18.17 5.27 -2.88
N ASN A 275 -17.40 4.20 -2.93
CA ASN A 275 -15.94 4.20 -2.98
C ASN A 275 -15.40 3.20 -4.01
N PRO A 276 -15.32 3.55 -5.30
CA PRO A 276 -14.84 2.65 -6.36
C PRO A 276 -13.43 2.10 -6.15
N ARG A 277 -12.64 2.66 -5.21
CA ARG A 277 -11.30 2.18 -4.86
C ARG A 277 -11.34 0.88 -4.09
N SER A 278 -12.42 0.59 -3.36
CA SER A 278 -12.59 -0.65 -2.62
C SER A 278 -12.73 -1.88 -3.53
N ARG A 279 -12.94 -1.70 -4.84
CA ARG A 279 -13.21 -2.79 -5.79
C ARG A 279 -12.17 -3.90 -5.81
N SER A 280 -10.89 -3.60 -5.59
CA SER A 280 -9.81 -4.58 -5.57
C SER A 280 -9.38 -4.95 -4.15
N ALA A 281 -9.96 -4.32 -3.14
CA ALA A 281 -9.62 -4.54 -1.74
C ALA A 281 -9.93 -5.97 -1.29
N LYS A 282 -9.01 -6.52 -0.52
CA LYS A 282 -9.13 -7.84 0.12
C LYS A 282 -8.63 -7.72 1.55
N LEU A 283 -9.55 -7.77 2.48
CA LEU A 283 -9.25 -7.71 3.89
C LEU A 283 -8.99 -9.12 4.45
N ARG A 284 -7.91 -9.25 5.20
CA ARG A 284 -7.60 -10.46 5.98
C ARG A 284 -7.30 -10.12 7.43
N ILE A 285 -7.71 -11.01 8.32
CA ILE A 285 -7.62 -10.85 9.77
C ILE A 285 -7.00 -12.09 10.37
N ALA A 286 -6.03 -11.89 11.26
CA ALA A 286 -5.49 -12.93 12.13
C ALA A 286 -5.46 -12.43 13.59
N GLU A 287 -5.47 -13.36 14.53
CA GLU A 287 -5.41 -13.13 15.96
C GLU A 287 -4.12 -13.72 16.51
N ARG A 288 -3.43 -13.02 17.40
CA ARG A 288 -2.27 -13.55 18.14
C ARG A 288 -2.74 -14.59 19.17
N ILE A 289 -2.19 -15.78 19.10
CA ILE A 289 -2.47 -16.87 20.05
C ILE A 289 -1.71 -16.66 21.35
#